data_e8ae4e1563d2901ec4caf2b143a3db34
#
_entry.id   e8ae4e1563d2901ec4caf2b143a3db34
#
_cell.length_a   1.000
_cell.length_b   1.000
_cell.length_c   1.000
_cell.angle_alpha   90.00
_cell.angle_beta   90.00
_cell.angle_gamma   90.00
#
_symmetry.space_group_name_H-M   'P 1'
#
loop_
_entity.id
_entity.type
_entity.pdbx_description
1 polymer ?
#
loop_
_entity_poly.entity_id
_entity_poly.type
_entity_poly.pdbx_seq_one_letter_code
_entity_poly.pdbx_strand_id
1 'polypeptide(L)' 'MDNYNIDNKIPDQAIIFEAEIIESKVKKLVSGDKGLRLIIDINAYPGLAGRIDDIWTTDETVQIAIYRG' A
#
# COMPACT_ATOMS: atom_id res chain seq x y z
N MET A 1 4.38 23.89 -1.76
CA MET A 1 4.49 23.34 -1.60
C MET A 1 4.76 22.58 -1.63
N ASP A 2 4.67 22.35 -1.84
CA ASP A 2 4.76 21.57 -1.86
C ASP A 2 5.31 20.76 -1.54
N ASN A 3 5.30 20.56 -1.23
CA ASN A 3 5.73 19.81 -0.86
C ASN A 3 5.76 18.70 -0.78
N TYR A 4 5.23 18.27 -0.90
CA TYR A 4 5.20 17.06 -0.92
C TYR A 4 5.88 16.46 -1.76
N ASN A 5 6.51 16.62 -1.98
CA ASN A 5 7.23 16.07 -2.72
C ASN A 5 8.13 15.45 -2.33
N ILE A 6 8.16 15.50 -1.68
CA ILE A 6 8.73 15.03 -1.35
C ILE A 6 9.49 14.29 -1.50
N ASP A 7 9.78 14.59 -1.68
CA ASP A 7 10.34 13.93 -2.01
C ASP A 7 10.21 12.80 -2.08
N ASN A 8 9.33 12.74 -1.71
CA ASN A 8 9.05 11.56 -2.15
C ASN A 8 10.03 10.52 -2.04
N LYS A 9 10.82 10.55 -1.12
CA LYS A 9 11.75 9.51 -0.91
C LYS A 9 11.07 8.33 -0.34
N ILE A 10 11.36 7.16 -0.90
CA ILE A 10 10.94 5.91 -0.34
C ILE A 10 11.83 5.62 0.85
N PRO A 11 11.27 5.38 2.04
CA PRO A 11 12.08 5.06 3.21
C PRO A 11 12.95 3.82 2.97
N ASP A 12 14.10 3.79 3.59
CA ASP A 12 15.01 2.67 3.44
C ASP A 12 14.38 1.35 3.87
N GLN A 13 13.46 1.40 4.81
CA GLN A 13 12.79 0.21 5.29
C GLN A 13 11.57 -0.18 4.48
N ALA A 14 11.30 0.54 3.41
CA ALA A 14 10.13 0.24 2.61
C ALA A 14 10.24 -1.14 1.99
N ILE A 15 9.12 -1.83 1.91
CA ILE A 15 9.04 -3.09 1.20
C ILE A 15 8.58 -2.77 -0.21
N ILE A 16 9.37 -3.22 -1.18
CA ILE A 16 9.10 -2.92 -2.59
C ILE A 16 8.79 -4.22 -3.29
N PHE A 17 7.72 -4.21 -4.07
CA PHE A 17 7.33 -5.39 -4.83
C PHE A 17 6.54 -4.94 -6.05
N GLU A 18 6.41 -5.85 -6.99
CA GLU A 18 5.58 -5.63 -8.15
C GLU A 18 4.23 -6.27 -7.92
N ALA A 19 3.19 -5.62 -8.43
CA ALA A 19 1.85 -6.11 -8.23
C ALA A 19 0.98 -5.69 -9.40
N GLU A 20 -0.10 -6.44 -9.55
CA GLU A 20 -1.12 -6.18 -10.55
C GLU A 20 -2.38 -5.77 -9.82
N ILE A 21 -3.00 -4.67 -10.24
CA ILE A 21 -4.26 -4.26 -9.64
C ILE A 21 -5.37 -5.07 -10.30
N ILE A 22 -6.03 -5.88 -9.50
CA ILE A 22 -7.08 -6.77 -9.99
C ILE A 22 -8.41 -6.06 -9.95
N GLU A 23 -8.65 -5.28 -8.92
CA GLU A 23 -9.94 -4.65 -8.76
C GLU A 23 -9.80 -3.37 -7.97
N SER A 24 -10.58 -2.37 -8.34
CA SER A 24 -10.68 -1.12 -7.61
C SER A 24 -12.17 -0.84 -7.42
N LYS A 25 -12.56 -0.63 -6.18
CA LYS A 25 -13.98 -0.47 -5.87
C LYS A 25 -14.16 0.63 -4.83
N VAL A 26 -15.05 1.56 -5.13
CA VAL A 26 -15.45 2.56 -4.14
C VAL A 26 -16.37 1.91 -3.15
N LYS A 27 -16.16 2.20 -1.88
CA LYS A 27 -17.02 1.65 -0.84
C LYS A 27 -17.24 2.71 0.23
N LYS A 28 -18.30 2.51 1.00
CA LYS A 28 -18.60 3.38 2.12
C LYS A 28 -17.89 2.83 3.35
N LEU A 29 -17.16 3.68 4.02
CA LEU A 29 -16.45 3.29 5.23
C LEU A 29 -17.39 3.32 6.41
N VAL A 30 -16.96 2.71 7.51
CA VAL A 30 -17.73 2.68 8.74
C VAL A 30 -18.02 4.09 9.21
N SER A 31 -17.09 5.01 9.01
CA SER A 31 -17.27 6.40 9.39
C SER A 31 -18.28 7.14 8.54
N GLY A 32 -18.75 6.55 7.45
CA GLY A 32 -19.66 7.21 6.53
C GLY A 32 -18.98 7.86 5.36
N ASP A 33 -17.66 7.98 5.41
CA ASP A 33 -16.89 8.55 4.30
C ASP A 33 -16.77 7.55 3.17
N LYS A 34 -16.46 8.07 2.00
CA LYS A 34 -16.17 7.22 0.86
C LYS A 34 -14.75 6.74 0.93
N GLY A 35 -14.57 5.46 0.67
CA GLY A 35 -13.25 4.85 0.62
C GLY A 35 -13.05 4.11 -0.67
N LEU A 36 -11.83 3.64 -0.86
CA LEU A 36 -11.48 2.85 -2.02
C LEU A 36 -10.88 1.55 -1.55
N ARG A 37 -11.38 0.45 -2.08
CA ARG A 37 -10.79 -0.86 -1.82
C ARG A 37 -10.03 -1.31 -3.05
N LEU A 38 -8.78 -1.66 -2.86
CA LEU A 38 -7.96 -2.21 -3.92
C LEU A 38 -7.68 -3.66 -3.62
N ILE A 39 -7.78 -4.49 -4.66
CA ILE A 39 -7.34 -5.87 -4.59
C ILE A 39 -6.18 -6.00 -5.56
N ILE A 40 -5.06 -6.46 -5.06
CA ILE A 40 -3.85 -6.59 -5.86
C ILE A 40 -3.29 -7.99 -5.71
N ASP A 41 -2.69 -8.47 -6.79
CA ASP A 41 -1.89 -9.68 -6.75
C ASP A 41 -0.44 -9.27 -6.78
N ILE A 42 0.32 -9.79 -5.85
CA ILE A 42 1.71 -9.41 -5.66
C ILE A 42 2.60 -10.51 -6.20
N ASN A 43 3.58 -10.10 -6.98
CA ASN A 43 4.60 -11.04 -7.45
C ASN A 43 5.58 -11.27 -6.30
N ALA A 44 5.31 -12.30 -5.52
CA ALA A 44 6.04 -12.52 -4.29
C ALA A 44 7.43 -13.09 -4.56
N TYR A 45 8.40 -12.60 -3.81
CA TYR A 45 9.73 -13.17 -3.80
C TYR A 45 9.96 -13.80 -2.42
N PRO A 46 11.00 -14.65 -2.27
CA PRO A 46 11.23 -15.32 -1.00
C PRO A 46 11.33 -14.34 0.16
N GLY A 47 10.59 -14.61 1.22
CA GLY A 47 10.62 -13.78 2.41
C GLY A 47 9.67 -12.61 2.40
N LEU A 48 9.03 -12.30 1.26
CA LEU A 48 8.18 -11.12 1.17
C LEU A 48 6.99 -11.23 2.12
N ALA A 49 6.35 -12.38 2.15
CA ALA A 49 5.17 -12.55 2.99
C ALA A 49 5.48 -12.31 4.46
N GLY A 50 6.62 -12.80 4.91
CA GLY A 50 7.02 -12.59 6.30
C GLY A 50 7.28 -11.12 6.61
N ARG A 51 7.87 -10.40 5.65
CA ARG A 51 8.12 -8.97 5.86
C ARG A 51 6.83 -8.18 5.95
N ILE A 52 5.85 -8.56 5.14
CA ILE A 52 4.56 -7.89 5.17
C ILE A 52 3.85 -8.21 6.49
N ASP A 53 3.92 -9.46 6.92
CA ASP A 53 3.30 -9.85 8.20
C ASP A 53 3.90 -9.09 9.37
N ASP A 54 5.18 -8.80 9.32
CA ASP A 54 5.84 -8.05 10.39
C ASP A 54 5.31 -6.63 10.51
N ILE A 55 4.82 -6.07 9.41
CA ILE A 55 4.29 -4.70 9.41
C ILE A 55 2.81 -4.71 9.75
N TRP A 56 2.12 -5.77 9.40
CA TRP A 56 0.67 -5.82 9.52
C TRP A 56 0.26 -5.92 10.97
N THR A 57 -0.50 -4.94 11.42
CA THR A 57 -1.21 -5.01 12.69
C THR A 57 -2.64 -4.61 12.42
N THR A 58 -3.54 -5.04 13.29
CA THR A 58 -4.95 -4.82 13.03
C THR A 58 -5.39 -3.39 13.26
N ASP A 59 -4.63 -2.64 14.03
CA ASP A 59 -5.07 -1.31 14.46
C ASP A 59 -4.31 -0.18 13.83
N GLU A 60 -3.33 -0.47 13.00
CA GLU A 60 -2.49 0.57 12.43
C GLU A 60 -2.70 0.68 10.95
N THR A 61 -2.49 1.89 10.46
CA THR A 61 -2.49 2.10 9.03
C THR A 61 -1.06 2.11 8.52
N VAL A 62 -0.92 1.77 7.26
CA VAL A 62 0.37 1.86 6.58
C VAL A 62 0.23 2.85 5.44
N GLN A 63 1.35 3.39 5.01
CA GLN A 63 1.37 4.25 3.84
C GLN A 63 1.79 3.42 2.65
N ILE A 64 1.08 3.61 1.56
CA ILE A 64 1.31 2.86 0.34
C ILE A 64 1.49 3.84 -0.80
N ALA A 65 2.57 3.65 -1.57
CA ALA A 65 2.82 4.44 -2.75
C ALA A 65 2.69 3.53 -3.96
N ILE A 66 2.04 4.03 -4.99
CA ILE A 66 1.82 3.29 -6.22
C ILE A 66 2.38 4.12 -7.35
N TYR A 67 3.19 3.49 -8.18
CA TYR A 67 3.72 4.16 -9.36
C TYR A 67 3.91 3.13 -10.45
N ARG A 68 3.94 3.62 -11.66
CA ARG A 68 4.12 2.75 -12.80
C ARG A 68 5.59 2.48 -13.00
N GLY A 69 5.95 1.22 -13.03
CA GLY A 69 7.35 0.84 -13.14
C GLY A 69 7.85 0.69 -14.56
#